data_cdc4fd5a187a5a821234908b9ffc8004
#
_entry.id   cdc4fd5a187a5a821234908b9ffc8004
#
_cell.length_a   1.000
_cell.length_b   1.000
_cell.length_c   1.000
_cell.angle_alpha   90.00
_cell.angle_beta   90.00
_cell.angle_gamma   90.00
#
_symmetry.space_group_name_H-M   'P 1'
#
loop_
_entity.id
_entity.type
_entity.pdbx_description
1 polymer ?
#
loop_
_entity_poly.entity_id
_entity_poly.type
_entity_poly.pdbx_seq_one_letter_code
_entity_poly.pdbx_strand_id
1 'polypeptide(L)'
;MSVINDLFSNVAEFRKYVPGISANIEFAELSSSAISARKQISAIITPELWKLIKEEVTTTDAKEYLRNAFGNLIMHKSLIFDIISKRKSETADVYKHEFEAMRRQYIDNYYNAMDSLIQELTENEIYSSKWKETHDYKLLQELQIQTTADFNSYYGIDLSYLFFFRTIPLQREILLDGLGDMFTEVLSIDPARADLTGKLKLALSQLVVALALSRFDIIELPATIRSLFDDQKSSRSASDEQNRVLRLAADLRENAKSIISAVELVLSEPDESHIVSETSFNRPDDKIYLI
;
A
#
# COMPACT_ATOMS: atom_id res chain seq x y z
N MET A 1 4.06 22.06 -26.14
CA MET A 1 2.74 21.52 -25.76
C MET A 1 2.72 21.37 -24.24
N SER A 2 1.61 21.74 -23.60
CA SER A 2 1.45 21.53 -22.16
C SER A 2 1.36 20.02 -21.86
N VAL A 3 1.95 19.56 -20.76
CA VAL A 3 1.90 18.15 -20.32
C VAL A 3 0.46 17.65 -20.14
N ILE A 4 -0.49 18.54 -19.86
CA ILE A 4 -1.93 18.21 -19.74
C ILE A 4 -2.47 17.72 -21.08
N ASN A 5 -2.00 18.28 -22.19
CA ASN A 5 -2.43 17.87 -23.54
C ASN A 5 -1.99 16.45 -23.92
N ASP A 6 -1.15 15.80 -23.10
CA ASP A 6 -0.81 14.38 -23.28
C ASP A 6 -2.05 13.47 -23.13
N LEU A 7 -2.99 13.85 -22.28
CA LEU A 7 -4.16 13.02 -21.96
C LEU A 7 -5.51 13.74 -22.19
N PHE A 8 -5.53 15.08 -22.25
CA PHE A 8 -6.76 15.87 -22.41
C PHE A 8 -6.63 16.84 -23.57
N SER A 9 -7.55 16.76 -24.52
CA SER A 9 -7.57 17.64 -25.70
C SER A 9 -8.00 19.08 -25.34
N ASN A 10 -8.86 19.21 -24.33
CA ASN A 10 -9.45 20.48 -23.91
C ASN A 10 -9.99 20.43 -22.47
N VAL A 11 -10.36 21.61 -21.95
CA VAL A 11 -10.90 21.74 -20.58
C VAL A 11 -12.23 21.00 -20.39
N ALA A 12 -13.06 20.88 -21.43
CA ALA A 12 -14.33 20.17 -21.34
C ALA A 12 -14.12 18.65 -21.14
N GLU A 13 -13.11 18.08 -21.79
CA GLU A 13 -12.69 16.70 -21.55
C GLU A 13 -12.12 16.52 -20.15
N PHE A 14 -11.24 17.42 -19.71
CA PHE A 14 -10.67 17.40 -18.36
C PHE A 14 -11.75 17.39 -17.26
N ARG A 15 -12.80 18.19 -17.44
CA ARG A 15 -13.93 18.27 -16.49
C ARG A 15 -14.70 16.96 -16.29
N LYS A 16 -14.69 16.06 -17.26
CA LYS A 16 -15.36 14.76 -17.11
C LYS A 16 -14.72 13.91 -16.02
N TYR A 17 -13.41 14.06 -15.80
CA TYR A 17 -12.64 13.28 -14.84
C TYR A 17 -12.43 14.00 -13.51
N VAL A 18 -12.60 15.32 -13.49
CA VAL A 18 -12.30 16.14 -12.32
C VAL A 18 -13.52 17.03 -12.02
N PRO A 19 -14.38 16.61 -11.11
CA PRO A 19 -15.55 17.37 -10.71
C PRO A 19 -15.17 18.62 -9.90
N GLY A 20 -16.03 19.65 -9.94
CA GLY A 20 -15.92 20.82 -9.06
C GLY A 20 -14.90 21.88 -9.49
N ILE A 21 -14.35 21.82 -10.72
CA ILE A 21 -13.41 22.83 -11.20
C ILE A 21 -14.12 24.10 -11.72
N SER A 22 -13.44 25.23 -11.56
CA SER A 22 -13.93 26.54 -12.06
C SER A 22 -14.23 26.54 -13.55
N ALA A 23 -15.27 27.27 -13.94
CA ALA A 23 -15.65 27.41 -15.35
C ALA A 23 -14.55 28.08 -16.21
N ASN A 24 -13.73 28.92 -15.62
CA ASN A 24 -12.73 29.75 -16.30
C ASN A 24 -11.30 29.24 -16.16
N ILE A 25 -11.10 28.00 -15.74
CA ILE A 25 -9.76 27.43 -15.56
C ILE A 25 -9.06 27.26 -16.92
N GLU A 26 -7.80 27.64 -16.98
CA GLU A 26 -6.96 27.48 -18.16
C GLU A 26 -5.85 26.46 -17.91
N PHE A 27 -5.50 25.64 -18.92
CA PHE A 27 -4.42 24.67 -18.81
C PHE A 27 -3.04 25.29 -18.53
N ALA A 28 -2.87 26.57 -18.90
CA ALA A 28 -1.65 27.31 -18.61
C ALA A 28 -1.41 27.43 -17.08
N GLU A 29 -2.47 27.69 -16.32
CA GLU A 29 -2.42 27.84 -14.85
C GLU A 29 -2.07 26.54 -14.15
N LEU A 30 -2.46 25.40 -14.72
CA LEU A 30 -2.24 24.06 -14.20
C LEU A 30 -0.89 23.45 -14.61
N SER A 31 -0.11 24.11 -15.45
CA SER A 31 1.07 23.53 -16.11
C SER A 31 2.11 23.00 -15.11
N SER A 32 2.42 23.76 -14.06
CA SER A 32 3.39 23.35 -13.02
C SER A 32 2.90 22.15 -12.24
N SER A 33 1.62 22.16 -11.84
CA SER A 33 0.98 21.03 -11.13
C SER A 33 0.93 19.76 -11.99
N ALA A 34 0.70 19.91 -13.29
CA ALA A 34 0.68 18.80 -14.25
C ALA A 34 2.06 18.14 -14.42
N ILE A 35 3.14 18.94 -14.51
CA ILE A 35 4.51 18.41 -14.57
C ILE A 35 4.80 17.60 -13.32
N SER A 36 4.46 18.14 -12.15
CA SER A 36 4.66 17.46 -10.87
C SER A 36 3.83 16.18 -10.75
N ALA A 37 2.56 16.21 -11.17
CA ALA A 37 1.66 15.06 -11.16
C ALA A 37 2.17 13.96 -12.09
N ARG A 38 2.55 14.31 -13.33
CA ARG A 38 3.15 13.34 -14.27
C ARG A 38 4.39 12.67 -13.70
N LYS A 39 5.30 13.47 -13.10
CA LYS A 39 6.51 12.92 -12.48
C LYS A 39 6.16 11.89 -11.38
N GLN A 40 5.20 12.20 -10.53
CA GLN A 40 4.79 11.32 -9.44
C GLN A 40 4.15 10.01 -9.95
N ILE A 41 3.24 10.09 -10.92
CA ILE A 41 2.62 8.90 -11.51
C ILE A 41 3.64 8.07 -12.28
N SER A 42 4.48 8.71 -13.12
CA SER A 42 5.50 7.99 -13.89
C SER A 42 6.60 7.36 -13.03
N ALA A 43 6.80 7.83 -11.80
CA ALA A 43 7.69 7.16 -10.85
C ALA A 43 7.14 5.80 -10.38
N ILE A 44 5.81 5.62 -10.43
CA ILE A 44 5.13 4.38 -10.04
C ILE A 44 4.99 3.45 -11.25
N ILE A 45 4.38 3.94 -12.35
CA ILE A 45 4.04 3.10 -13.50
C ILE A 45 5.12 3.06 -14.59
N THR A 46 6.20 3.80 -14.46
CA THR A 46 7.27 4.09 -15.41
C THR A 46 6.88 4.99 -16.60
N PRO A 47 7.85 5.73 -17.18
CA PRO A 47 7.62 6.56 -18.36
C PRO A 47 7.20 5.77 -19.60
N GLU A 48 7.66 4.53 -19.74
CA GLU A 48 7.38 3.63 -20.85
C GLU A 48 5.90 3.20 -20.85
N LEU A 49 5.37 2.81 -19.70
CA LEU A 49 3.95 2.45 -19.57
C LEU A 49 3.05 3.69 -19.71
N TRP A 50 3.45 4.84 -19.15
CA TRP A 50 2.76 6.10 -19.40
C TRP A 50 2.61 6.37 -20.90
N LYS A 51 3.73 6.23 -21.65
CA LYS A 51 3.74 6.46 -23.09
C LYS A 51 2.85 5.46 -23.82
N LEU A 52 2.91 4.19 -23.48
CA LEU A 52 2.09 3.13 -24.07
C LEU A 52 0.60 3.46 -23.92
N ILE A 53 0.14 3.74 -22.70
CA ILE A 53 -1.27 4.04 -22.41
C ILE A 53 -1.72 5.34 -23.09
N LYS A 54 -0.86 6.37 -23.09
CA LYS A 54 -1.16 7.65 -23.75
C LYS A 54 -1.41 7.51 -25.26
N GLU A 55 -0.59 6.69 -25.94
CA GLU A 55 -0.58 6.50 -27.38
C GLU A 55 -1.72 5.59 -27.88
N GLU A 56 -2.50 4.98 -27.01
CA GLU A 56 -3.67 4.19 -27.40
C GLU A 56 -4.72 5.03 -28.13
N VAL A 57 -5.12 4.53 -29.29
CA VAL A 57 -6.11 5.21 -30.17
C VAL A 57 -7.51 5.14 -29.55
N THR A 58 -7.87 3.99 -28.99
CA THR A 58 -9.14 3.77 -28.29
C THR A 58 -9.00 4.12 -26.82
N THR A 59 -10.08 4.58 -26.22
CA THR A 59 -10.13 4.76 -24.77
C THR A 59 -10.26 3.38 -24.13
N THR A 60 -9.22 2.95 -23.44
CA THR A 60 -9.18 1.71 -22.65
C THR A 60 -9.38 2.03 -21.17
N ASP A 61 -9.68 1.01 -20.36
CA ASP A 61 -9.81 1.19 -18.91
C ASP A 61 -8.53 1.77 -18.30
N ALA A 62 -7.35 1.30 -18.71
CA ALA A 62 -6.07 1.86 -18.27
C ALA A 62 -5.94 3.35 -18.58
N LYS A 63 -6.40 3.79 -19.77
CA LYS A 63 -6.38 5.21 -20.15
C LYS A 63 -7.36 6.04 -19.34
N GLU A 64 -8.56 5.49 -19.07
CA GLU A 64 -9.56 6.13 -18.21
C GLU A 64 -9.03 6.30 -16.77
N TYR A 65 -8.44 5.26 -16.19
CA TYR A 65 -7.85 5.31 -14.85
C TYR A 65 -6.68 6.29 -14.80
N LEU A 66 -5.81 6.29 -15.82
CA LEU A 66 -4.69 7.23 -15.90
C LEU A 66 -5.18 8.69 -16.01
N ARG A 67 -6.21 8.98 -16.80
CA ARG A 67 -6.83 10.30 -16.90
C ARG A 67 -7.41 10.76 -15.57
N ASN A 68 -8.13 9.87 -14.90
CA ASN A 68 -8.72 10.15 -13.59
C ASN A 68 -7.63 10.43 -12.54
N ALA A 69 -6.62 9.57 -12.44
CA ALA A 69 -5.49 9.76 -11.53
C ALA A 69 -4.75 11.08 -11.81
N PHE A 70 -4.41 11.33 -13.08
CA PHE A 70 -3.64 12.50 -13.46
C PHE A 70 -4.42 13.80 -13.23
N GLY A 71 -5.69 13.84 -13.63
CA GLY A 71 -6.54 15.02 -13.46
C GLY A 71 -6.75 15.39 -11.97
N ASN A 72 -7.09 14.42 -11.15
CA ASN A 72 -7.31 14.65 -9.71
C ASN A 72 -6.01 15.03 -8.98
N LEU A 73 -4.88 14.44 -9.34
CA LEU A 73 -3.59 14.81 -8.75
C LEU A 73 -3.16 16.24 -9.15
N ILE A 74 -3.44 16.67 -10.39
CA ILE A 74 -3.23 18.04 -10.82
C ILE A 74 -4.02 18.99 -9.92
N MET A 75 -5.31 18.75 -9.73
CA MET A 75 -6.15 19.61 -8.90
C MET A 75 -5.73 19.61 -7.45
N HIS A 76 -5.41 18.46 -6.89
CA HIS A 76 -4.86 18.38 -5.53
C HIS A 76 -3.63 19.29 -5.35
N LYS A 77 -2.73 19.31 -6.33
CA LYS A 77 -1.50 20.13 -6.29
C LYS A 77 -1.75 21.61 -6.60
N SER A 78 -2.74 21.94 -7.42
CA SER A 78 -3.05 23.32 -7.82
C SER A 78 -3.95 24.06 -6.83
N LEU A 79 -4.72 23.34 -6.02
CA LEU A 79 -5.76 23.90 -5.16
C LEU A 79 -5.26 25.01 -4.23
N ILE A 80 -4.04 24.89 -3.70
CA ILE A 80 -3.45 25.91 -2.83
C ILE A 80 -3.23 27.24 -3.58
N PHE A 81 -2.84 27.18 -4.85
CA PHE A 81 -2.59 28.37 -5.68
C PHE A 81 -3.91 29.07 -6.03
N ASP A 82 -4.97 28.30 -6.31
CA ASP A 82 -6.31 28.81 -6.56
C ASP A 82 -6.85 29.61 -5.36
N ILE A 83 -6.67 29.09 -4.15
CA ILE A 83 -7.09 29.79 -2.93
C ILE A 83 -6.28 31.07 -2.69
N ILE A 84 -4.96 31.02 -2.87
CA ILE A 84 -4.12 32.21 -2.72
C ILE A 84 -4.57 33.30 -3.72
N SER A 85 -4.89 32.92 -4.96
CA SER A 85 -5.41 33.82 -5.98
C SER A 85 -6.76 34.42 -5.59
N LYS A 86 -7.71 33.59 -5.14
CA LYS A 86 -9.05 34.02 -4.69
C LYS A 86 -9.00 34.96 -3.48
N ARG A 87 -8.13 34.71 -2.51
CA ARG A 87 -7.93 35.58 -1.36
C ARG A 87 -7.35 36.94 -1.73
N LYS A 88 -6.47 37.01 -2.73
CA LYS A 88 -5.93 38.27 -3.23
C LYS A 88 -6.99 39.12 -3.94
N SER A 89 -8.00 38.50 -4.53
CA SER A 89 -9.07 39.17 -5.25
C SER A 89 -10.27 39.55 -4.39
N GLU A 90 -10.25 39.31 -3.06
CA GLU A 90 -11.33 39.55 -2.11
C GLU A 90 -12.67 38.87 -2.49
N THR A 91 -12.67 37.92 -3.42
CA THR A 91 -13.88 37.41 -4.07
C THR A 91 -14.51 36.22 -3.39
N ALA A 92 -13.86 35.56 -2.43
CA ALA A 92 -14.48 34.44 -1.70
C ALA A 92 -13.76 34.10 -0.38
N ASP A 93 -14.54 34.03 0.69
CA ASP A 93 -14.15 33.29 1.90
C ASP A 93 -14.35 31.80 1.65
N VAL A 94 -13.27 31.09 1.30
CA VAL A 94 -13.28 29.64 1.30
C VAL A 94 -13.02 29.20 2.73
N TYR A 95 -14.02 28.59 3.35
CA TYR A 95 -13.88 28.06 4.69
C TYR A 95 -12.80 26.97 4.71
N LYS A 96 -11.97 27.00 5.75
CA LYS A 96 -10.87 26.02 5.92
C LYS A 96 -11.34 24.58 5.76
N HIS A 97 -12.52 24.25 6.28
CA HIS A 97 -13.10 22.90 6.20
C HIS A 97 -13.48 22.48 4.77
N GLU A 98 -14.01 23.42 3.96
CA GLU A 98 -14.33 23.14 2.54
C GLU A 98 -13.07 22.86 1.75
N PHE A 99 -12.01 23.65 2.00
CA PHE A 99 -10.73 23.43 1.38
C PHE A 99 -10.10 22.08 1.69
N GLU A 100 -10.10 21.72 2.99
CA GLU A 100 -9.58 20.44 3.44
C GLU A 100 -10.41 19.28 2.87
N ALA A 101 -11.74 19.40 2.82
CA ALA A 101 -12.61 18.41 2.20
C ALA A 101 -12.36 18.25 0.70
N MET A 102 -12.23 19.35 -0.05
CA MET A 102 -11.92 19.32 -1.48
C MET A 102 -10.53 18.70 -1.73
N ARG A 103 -9.53 19.11 -0.96
CA ARG A 103 -8.17 18.54 -1.05
C ARG A 103 -8.16 17.05 -0.78
N ARG A 104 -8.89 16.59 0.24
CA ARG A 104 -9.04 15.18 0.56
C ARG A 104 -9.75 14.42 -0.57
N GLN A 105 -10.83 14.97 -1.11
CA GLN A 105 -11.58 14.32 -2.19
C GLN A 105 -10.72 14.10 -3.45
N TYR A 106 -9.93 15.11 -3.87
CA TYR A 106 -9.06 14.97 -5.04
C TYR A 106 -7.97 13.92 -4.81
N ILE A 107 -7.36 13.86 -3.62
CA ILE A 107 -6.33 12.87 -3.36
C ILE A 107 -6.92 11.46 -3.22
N ASP A 108 -8.11 11.30 -2.65
CA ASP A 108 -8.81 10.01 -2.58
C ASP A 108 -9.18 9.50 -3.98
N ASN A 109 -9.68 10.37 -4.86
CA ASN A 109 -9.94 10.03 -6.25
C ASN A 109 -8.65 9.60 -6.99
N TYR A 110 -7.53 10.27 -6.71
CA TYR A 110 -6.23 9.88 -7.24
C TYR A 110 -5.82 8.48 -6.79
N TYR A 111 -5.92 8.17 -5.49
CA TYR A 111 -5.55 6.86 -4.97
C TYR A 111 -6.43 5.75 -5.53
N ASN A 112 -7.75 5.94 -5.55
CA ASN A 112 -8.68 4.97 -6.12
C ASN A 112 -8.40 4.72 -7.61
N ALA A 113 -8.11 5.77 -8.38
CA ALA A 113 -7.78 5.65 -9.79
C ALA A 113 -6.42 4.95 -10.00
N MET A 114 -5.42 5.20 -9.14
CA MET A 114 -4.14 4.50 -9.18
C MET A 114 -4.27 3.04 -8.78
N ASP A 115 -5.11 2.71 -7.81
CA ASP A 115 -5.40 1.32 -7.43
C ASP A 115 -5.96 0.55 -8.63
N SER A 116 -6.99 1.09 -9.30
CA SER A 116 -7.57 0.48 -10.49
C SER A 116 -6.56 0.39 -11.65
N LEU A 117 -5.71 1.42 -11.82
CA LEU A 117 -4.68 1.41 -12.86
C LEU A 117 -3.64 0.32 -12.59
N ILE A 118 -3.11 0.17 -11.38
CA ILE A 118 -2.11 -0.85 -11.04
C ILE A 118 -2.72 -2.25 -11.16
N GLN A 119 -3.98 -2.43 -10.77
CA GLN A 119 -4.71 -3.68 -10.99
C GLN A 119 -4.75 -4.02 -12.48
N GLU A 120 -5.19 -3.08 -13.33
CA GLU A 120 -5.26 -3.26 -14.78
C GLU A 120 -3.88 -3.59 -15.38
N LEU A 121 -2.81 -2.90 -14.95
CA LEU A 121 -1.45 -3.18 -15.39
C LEU A 121 -0.97 -4.58 -14.99
N THR A 122 -1.49 -5.11 -13.90
CA THR A 122 -1.11 -6.42 -13.37
C THR A 122 -1.84 -7.55 -14.08
N GLU A 123 -3.14 -7.37 -14.34
CA GLU A 123 -4.07 -8.41 -14.83
C GLU A 123 -4.19 -8.44 -16.35
N ASN A 124 -4.12 -7.28 -17.02
CA ASN A 124 -4.29 -7.19 -18.47
C ASN A 124 -3.00 -7.57 -19.22
N GLU A 125 -3.11 -8.54 -20.13
CA GLU A 125 -1.99 -9.07 -20.91
C GLU A 125 -1.25 -8.01 -21.76
N ILE A 126 -1.95 -6.96 -22.20
CA ILE A 126 -1.37 -5.88 -23.01
C ILE A 126 -0.26 -5.14 -22.24
N TYR A 127 -0.44 -4.94 -20.93
CA TYR A 127 0.46 -4.17 -20.10
C TYR A 127 1.34 -5.04 -19.19
N SER A 128 0.85 -6.22 -18.80
CA SER A 128 1.43 -7.04 -17.74
C SER A 128 2.86 -7.47 -18.04
N SER A 129 3.22 -7.70 -19.31
CA SER A 129 4.61 -8.03 -19.68
C SER A 129 5.58 -6.89 -19.31
N LYS A 130 5.27 -5.64 -19.69
CA LYS A 130 6.09 -4.47 -19.36
C LYS A 130 6.03 -4.10 -17.88
N TRP A 131 4.86 -4.29 -17.25
CA TRP A 131 4.69 -4.05 -15.83
C TRP A 131 5.58 -4.99 -15.00
N LYS A 132 5.64 -6.28 -15.36
CA LYS A 132 6.50 -7.28 -14.73
C LYS A 132 8.00 -7.05 -14.94
N GLU A 133 8.39 -6.28 -15.95
CA GLU A 133 9.77 -5.87 -16.19
C GLU A 133 10.21 -4.70 -15.30
N THR A 134 9.30 -4.00 -14.64
CA THR A 134 9.63 -2.88 -13.77
C THR A 134 10.48 -3.32 -12.59
N HIS A 135 11.31 -2.40 -12.09
CA HIS A 135 12.19 -2.68 -10.95
C HIS A 135 11.41 -3.11 -9.71
N ASP A 136 10.35 -2.39 -9.38
CA ASP A 136 9.55 -2.67 -8.18
C ASP A 136 8.82 -4.01 -8.27
N TYR A 137 8.33 -4.39 -9.47
CA TYR A 137 7.70 -5.69 -9.65
C TYR A 137 8.72 -6.84 -9.53
N LYS A 138 9.94 -6.67 -10.02
CA LYS A 138 11.02 -7.66 -9.85
C LYS A 138 11.40 -7.81 -8.37
N LEU A 139 11.51 -6.71 -7.64
CA LEU A 139 11.74 -6.76 -6.19
C LEU A 139 10.61 -7.49 -5.46
N LEU A 140 9.35 -7.27 -5.88
CA LEU A 140 8.19 -7.95 -5.29
C LEU A 140 8.30 -9.48 -5.38
N GLN A 141 8.87 -10.01 -6.46
CA GLN A 141 9.05 -11.47 -6.63
C GLN A 141 10.06 -12.08 -5.65
N GLU A 142 10.91 -11.26 -5.04
CA GLU A 142 11.89 -11.68 -4.03
C GLU A 142 11.30 -11.67 -2.61
N LEU A 143 10.07 -11.13 -2.42
CA LEU A 143 9.45 -10.98 -1.13
C LEU A 143 8.59 -12.20 -0.73
N GLN A 144 8.27 -12.30 0.54
CA GLN A 144 7.45 -13.39 1.09
C GLN A 144 5.95 -13.20 0.84
N ILE A 145 5.49 -11.95 0.69
CA ILE A 145 4.11 -11.61 0.32
C ILE A 145 4.17 -10.91 -1.03
N GLN A 146 3.70 -11.59 -2.07
CA GLN A 146 3.91 -11.17 -3.46
C GLN A 146 2.65 -10.61 -4.13
N THR A 147 1.48 -10.73 -3.51
CA THR A 147 0.22 -10.24 -4.07
C THR A 147 -0.57 -9.41 -3.06
N THR A 148 -1.33 -8.45 -3.59
CA THR A 148 -2.23 -7.62 -2.77
C THR A 148 -3.26 -8.47 -2.02
N ALA A 149 -3.78 -9.53 -2.66
CA ALA A 149 -4.75 -10.44 -2.05
C ALA A 149 -4.11 -11.25 -0.90
N ASP A 150 -2.88 -11.75 -1.07
CA ASP A 150 -2.16 -12.46 -0.02
C ASP A 150 -1.90 -11.54 1.18
N PHE A 151 -1.42 -10.30 0.94
CA PHE A 151 -1.24 -9.32 2.02
C PHE A 151 -2.56 -9.02 2.75
N ASN A 152 -3.64 -8.77 2.01
CA ASN A 152 -4.96 -8.45 2.55
C ASN A 152 -5.54 -9.61 3.38
N SER A 153 -5.14 -10.85 3.14
CA SER A 153 -5.56 -12.01 3.93
C SER A 153 -4.95 -12.03 5.34
N TYR A 154 -3.78 -11.42 5.54
CA TYR A 154 -3.12 -11.29 6.84
C TYR A 154 -3.44 -9.97 7.53
N TYR A 155 -3.56 -8.89 6.77
CA TYR A 155 -3.93 -7.57 7.28
C TYR A 155 -4.78 -6.82 6.25
N GLY A 156 -5.98 -6.43 6.66
CA GLY A 156 -6.93 -5.73 5.78
C GLY A 156 -6.40 -4.37 5.30
N ILE A 157 -6.19 -4.26 4.00
CA ILE A 157 -5.71 -3.06 3.30
C ILE A 157 -6.66 -2.61 2.19
N ASP A 158 -7.93 -3.01 2.25
CA ASP A 158 -8.98 -2.71 1.25
C ASP A 158 -8.61 -3.17 -0.17
N LEU A 159 -7.77 -4.20 -0.30
CA LEU A 159 -7.17 -4.64 -1.56
C LEU A 159 -6.46 -3.50 -2.32
N SER A 160 -5.94 -2.48 -1.61
CA SER A 160 -5.25 -1.35 -2.22
C SER A 160 -3.93 -1.80 -2.88
N TYR A 161 -3.94 -1.82 -4.21
CA TYR A 161 -2.77 -2.16 -5.03
C TYR A 161 -1.66 -1.13 -4.89
N LEU A 162 -2.01 0.16 -4.86
CA LEU A 162 -1.03 1.24 -4.71
C LEU A 162 -0.35 1.17 -3.34
N PHE A 163 -1.12 0.99 -2.26
CA PHE A 163 -0.55 0.86 -0.92
C PHE A 163 0.38 -0.35 -0.85
N PHE A 164 -0.07 -1.50 -1.32
CA PHE A 164 0.74 -2.72 -1.36
C PHE A 164 2.06 -2.51 -2.10
N PHE A 165 2.04 -1.92 -3.31
CA PHE A 165 3.25 -1.61 -4.06
C PHE A 165 4.20 -0.67 -3.30
N ARG A 166 3.67 0.31 -2.60
CA ARG A 166 4.48 1.23 -1.79
C ARG A 166 5.08 0.58 -0.56
N THR A 167 4.56 -0.56 -0.13
CA THR A 167 5.13 -1.32 0.99
C THR A 167 6.29 -2.24 0.60
N ILE A 168 6.60 -2.40 -0.69
CA ILE A 168 7.71 -3.25 -1.15
C ILE A 168 9.04 -2.93 -0.42
N PRO A 169 9.49 -1.66 -0.33
CA PRO A 169 10.71 -1.33 0.40
C PRO A 169 10.62 -1.66 1.91
N LEU A 170 9.42 -1.52 2.50
CA LEU A 170 9.21 -1.80 3.92
C LEU A 170 9.25 -3.30 4.20
N GLN A 171 8.64 -4.14 3.34
CA GLN A 171 8.74 -5.58 3.45
C GLN A 171 10.20 -6.02 3.35
N ARG A 172 10.93 -5.49 2.35
CA ARG A 172 12.34 -5.81 2.16
C ARG A 172 13.20 -5.44 3.37
N GLU A 173 12.97 -4.26 3.94
CA GLU A 173 13.69 -3.81 5.15
C GLU A 173 13.50 -4.80 6.31
N ILE A 174 12.25 -5.21 6.58
CA ILE A 174 11.93 -6.13 7.68
C ILE A 174 12.54 -7.51 7.42
N LEU A 175 12.51 -8.00 6.18
CA LEU A 175 13.11 -9.29 5.83
C LEU A 175 14.63 -9.27 6.00
N LEU A 176 15.29 -8.16 5.67
CA LEU A 176 16.73 -7.98 5.86
C LEU A 176 17.12 -7.79 7.34
N ASP A 177 16.22 -7.34 8.18
CA ASP A 177 16.42 -7.17 9.65
C ASP A 177 16.24 -8.49 10.44
N GLY A 178 16.35 -9.63 9.77
CA GLY A 178 16.41 -10.96 10.37
C GLY A 178 15.16 -11.82 10.17
N LEU A 179 14.00 -11.24 9.85
CA LEU A 179 12.80 -12.05 9.63
C LEU A 179 12.93 -12.99 8.41
N GLY A 180 13.74 -12.62 7.40
CA GLY A 180 14.02 -13.43 6.23
C GLY A 180 14.75 -14.74 6.57
N ASP A 181 15.64 -14.69 7.55
CA ASP A 181 16.38 -15.87 8.02
C ASP A 181 15.42 -16.88 8.65
N MET A 182 14.43 -16.42 9.42
CA MET A 182 13.41 -17.29 10.01
C MET A 182 12.54 -17.99 8.96
N PHE A 183 12.16 -17.29 7.88
CA PHE A 183 11.47 -17.95 6.76
C PHE A 183 12.32 -19.06 6.14
N THR A 184 13.62 -18.82 5.98
CA THR A 184 14.55 -19.79 5.45
C THR A 184 14.69 -20.98 6.38
N GLU A 185 14.77 -20.76 7.69
CA GLU A 185 14.87 -21.79 8.72
C GLU A 185 13.62 -22.67 8.74
N VAL A 186 12.42 -22.07 8.77
CA VAL A 186 11.15 -22.82 8.72
C VAL A 186 11.09 -23.73 7.50
N LEU A 187 11.46 -23.21 6.31
CA LEU A 187 11.47 -23.99 5.08
C LEU A 187 12.52 -25.11 5.07
N SER A 188 13.63 -24.95 5.79
CA SER A 188 14.70 -25.94 5.87
C SER A 188 14.33 -27.12 6.78
N ILE A 189 13.56 -26.87 7.84
CA ILE A 189 13.15 -27.90 8.81
C ILE A 189 12.01 -28.74 8.22
N ASP A 190 10.94 -28.12 7.77
CA ASP A 190 9.80 -28.80 7.16
C ASP A 190 9.05 -27.88 6.19
N PRO A 191 9.19 -28.09 4.88
CA PRO A 191 8.44 -27.32 3.88
C PRO A 191 6.91 -27.44 4.00
N ALA A 192 6.41 -28.47 4.69
CA ALA A 192 4.97 -28.67 4.92
C ALA A 192 4.42 -27.82 6.08
N ARG A 193 5.27 -27.16 6.87
CA ARG A 193 4.84 -26.30 7.99
C ARG A 193 4.27 -24.96 7.51
N ALA A 194 3.22 -25.04 6.70
CA ALA A 194 2.49 -23.87 6.21
C ALA A 194 1.92 -23.01 7.35
N ASP A 195 1.65 -23.59 8.51
CA ASP A 195 1.20 -22.92 9.73
C ASP A 195 2.24 -21.89 10.24
N LEU A 196 3.52 -22.27 10.29
CA LEU A 196 4.59 -21.37 10.72
C LEU A 196 4.88 -20.28 9.69
N THR A 197 4.91 -20.63 8.41
CA THR A 197 5.04 -19.66 7.32
C THR A 197 3.88 -18.65 7.36
N GLY A 198 2.66 -19.10 7.60
CA GLY A 198 1.49 -18.22 7.76
C GLY A 198 1.63 -17.27 8.95
N LYS A 199 2.12 -17.75 10.10
CA LYS A 199 2.41 -16.89 11.26
C LYS A 199 3.48 -15.85 10.96
N LEU A 200 4.56 -16.21 10.26
CA LEU A 200 5.60 -15.25 9.86
C LEU A 200 5.07 -14.22 8.87
N LYS A 201 4.22 -14.60 7.91
CA LYS A 201 3.55 -13.65 7.01
C LYS A 201 2.61 -12.70 7.77
N LEU A 202 1.90 -13.20 8.79
CA LEU A 202 1.08 -12.35 9.66
C LEU A 202 1.95 -11.34 10.42
N ALA A 203 3.05 -11.77 11.02
CA ALA A 203 4.00 -10.87 11.69
C ALA A 203 4.60 -9.85 10.72
N LEU A 204 5.02 -10.29 9.53
CA LEU A 204 5.54 -9.41 8.48
C LEU A 204 4.51 -8.33 8.09
N SER A 205 3.26 -8.70 7.84
CA SER A 205 2.22 -7.74 7.46
C SER A 205 1.96 -6.70 8.54
N GLN A 206 1.94 -7.11 9.83
CA GLN A 206 1.79 -6.20 10.96
C GLN A 206 2.99 -5.23 11.10
N LEU A 207 4.22 -5.71 10.95
CA LEU A 207 5.41 -4.88 10.96
C LEU A 207 5.43 -3.88 9.80
N VAL A 208 5.05 -4.31 8.61
CA VAL A 208 4.94 -3.45 7.43
C VAL A 208 3.94 -2.32 7.67
N VAL A 209 2.75 -2.64 8.18
CA VAL A 209 1.74 -1.62 8.50
C VAL A 209 2.23 -0.70 9.60
N ALA A 210 2.90 -1.19 10.63
CA ALA A 210 3.49 -0.38 11.68
C ALA A 210 4.56 0.60 11.16
N LEU A 211 5.37 0.18 10.18
CA LEU A 211 6.32 1.07 9.49
C LEU A 211 5.60 2.08 8.59
N ALA A 212 4.58 1.63 7.84
CA ALA A 212 3.79 2.52 6.99
C ALA A 212 3.10 3.63 7.82
N LEU A 213 2.51 3.29 8.97
CA LEU A 213 1.95 4.26 9.92
C LEU A 213 2.96 5.30 10.42
N SER A 214 4.23 4.93 10.47
CA SER A 214 5.30 5.82 10.95
C SER A 214 5.92 6.69 9.85
N ARG A 215 5.79 6.29 8.56
CA ARG A 215 6.53 6.89 7.43
C ARG A 215 5.65 7.49 6.35
N PHE A 216 4.42 7.01 6.19
CA PHE A 216 3.50 7.51 5.17
C PHE A 216 2.62 8.61 5.74
N ASP A 217 2.20 9.53 4.86
CA ASP A 217 1.13 10.46 5.22
C ASP A 217 -0.15 9.65 5.47
N ILE A 218 -0.96 10.09 6.44
CA ILE A 218 -2.23 9.40 6.79
C ILE A 218 -3.17 9.28 5.58
N ILE A 219 -3.11 10.23 4.66
CA ILE A 219 -3.88 10.23 3.42
C ILE A 219 -3.45 9.09 2.47
N GLU A 220 -2.23 8.60 2.60
CA GLU A 220 -1.67 7.52 1.77
C GLU A 220 -2.03 6.13 2.28
N LEU A 221 -2.63 6.05 3.47
CA LEU A 221 -3.06 4.79 4.08
C LEU A 221 -4.41 4.35 3.51
N PRO A 222 -4.69 3.04 3.41
CA PRO A 222 -6.01 2.51 3.05
C PRO A 222 -7.14 3.05 3.93
N ALA A 223 -8.35 3.12 3.39
CA ALA A 223 -9.50 3.69 4.08
C ALA A 223 -9.82 2.99 5.40
N THR A 224 -9.71 1.66 5.45
CA THR A 224 -9.89 0.86 6.67
C THR A 224 -8.91 1.27 7.77
N ILE A 225 -7.65 1.51 7.41
CA ILE A 225 -6.63 1.95 8.38
C ILE A 225 -6.90 3.41 8.79
N ARG A 226 -7.20 4.30 7.82
CA ARG A 226 -7.52 5.71 8.11
C ARG A 226 -8.73 5.88 9.02
N SER A 227 -9.77 5.07 8.83
CA SER A 227 -10.99 5.15 9.63
C SER A 227 -10.77 4.91 11.13
N LEU A 228 -9.66 4.26 11.51
CA LEU A 228 -9.27 4.09 12.91
C LEU A 228 -8.87 5.41 13.59
N PHE A 229 -8.50 6.42 12.80
CA PHE A 229 -8.03 7.72 13.26
C PHE A 229 -9.00 8.85 12.91
N ASP A 230 -9.71 8.71 11.79
CA ASP A 230 -10.62 9.72 11.24
C ASP A 230 -11.94 9.74 12.03
N ASP A 231 -11.87 10.15 13.30
CA ASP A 231 -13.07 10.51 14.02
C ASP A 231 -13.56 11.86 13.49
N GLN A 232 -14.66 11.86 12.74
CA GLN A 232 -15.35 13.03 12.20
C GLN A 232 -15.83 14.01 13.29
N LYS A 233 -15.48 13.79 14.53
CA LYS A 233 -15.72 14.70 15.63
C LYS A 233 -14.68 15.81 15.59
N SER A 234 -15.07 16.92 15.05
CA SER A 234 -14.38 18.18 14.79
C SER A 234 -13.68 18.87 15.98
N SER A 235 -13.30 18.17 17.03
CA SER A 235 -12.76 18.75 18.24
C SER A 235 -11.45 18.11 18.75
N ARG A 236 -10.82 17.21 17.98
CA ARG A 236 -9.56 16.60 18.42
C ARG A 236 -8.35 17.34 17.85
N SER A 237 -7.36 17.55 18.69
CA SER A 237 -6.11 18.19 18.28
C SER A 237 -5.30 17.23 17.38
N ALA A 238 -4.49 17.77 16.45
CA ALA A 238 -3.57 16.99 15.63
C ALA A 238 -2.63 16.11 16.47
N SER A 239 -2.35 16.49 17.73
CA SER A 239 -1.55 15.70 18.67
C SER A 239 -2.26 14.39 19.08
N ASP A 240 -3.58 14.38 19.22
CA ASP A 240 -4.32 13.18 19.62
C ASP A 240 -4.37 12.16 18.47
N GLU A 241 -4.49 12.62 17.24
CA GLU A 241 -4.41 11.78 16.04
C GLU A 241 -3.03 11.12 15.92
N GLN A 242 -1.97 11.92 16.05
CA GLN A 242 -0.60 11.41 16.01
C GLN A 242 -0.31 10.40 17.13
N ASN A 243 -0.79 10.64 18.32
CA ASN A 243 -0.63 9.71 19.45
C ASN A 243 -1.33 8.38 19.21
N ARG A 244 -2.51 8.38 18.56
CA ARG A 244 -3.23 7.15 18.20
C ARG A 244 -2.48 6.36 17.13
N VAL A 245 -1.96 7.02 16.10
CA VAL A 245 -1.14 6.40 15.06
C VAL A 245 0.07 5.71 15.68
N LEU A 246 0.80 6.42 16.55
CA LEU A 246 1.98 5.88 17.23
C LEU A 246 1.63 4.69 18.14
N ARG A 247 0.49 4.76 18.84
CA ARG A 247 0.03 3.68 19.71
C ARG A 247 -0.32 2.44 18.90
N LEU A 248 -1.10 2.57 17.81
CA LEU A 248 -1.41 1.43 16.94
C LEU A 248 -0.13 0.82 16.34
N ALA A 249 0.81 1.65 15.90
CA ALA A 249 2.08 1.16 15.39
C ALA A 249 2.90 0.39 16.46
N ALA A 250 2.82 0.82 17.72
CA ALA A 250 3.47 0.11 18.84
C ALA A 250 2.78 -1.23 19.14
N ASP A 251 1.45 -1.24 19.20
CA ASP A 251 0.65 -2.44 19.45
C ASP A 251 0.89 -3.50 18.34
N LEU A 252 0.96 -3.07 17.07
CA LEU A 252 1.26 -3.97 15.97
C LEU A 252 2.67 -4.56 16.04
N ARG A 253 3.67 -3.77 16.46
CA ARG A 253 5.04 -4.26 16.65
C ARG A 253 5.13 -5.26 17.81
N GLU A 254 4.42 -5.03 18.89
CA GLU A 254 4.38 -5.93 20.04
C GLU A 254 3.70 -7.25 19.68
N ASN A 255 2.57 -7.21 19.00
CA ASN A 255 1.88 -8.40 18.50
C ASN A 255 2.76 -9.20 17.54
N ALA A 256 3.41 -8.55 16.59
CA ALA A 256 4.32 -9.22 15.66
C ALA A 256 5.50 -9.88 16.38
N LYS A 257 6.10 -9.23 17.37
CA LYS A 257 7.18 -9.82 18.20
C LYS A 257 6.70 -11.05 18.96
N SER A 258 5.49 -11.00 19.51
CA SER A 258 4.91 -12.17 20.21
C SER A 258 4.74 -13.36 19.26
N ILE A 259 4.29 -13.12 18.02
CA ILE A 259 4.16 -14.17 17.00
C ILE A 259 5.54 -14.73 16.62
N ILE A 260 6.53 -13.86 16.40
CA ILE A 260 7.90 -14.24 16.06
C ILE A 260 8.48 -15.12 17.18
N SER A 261 8.39 -14.68 18.44
CA SER A 261 8.89 -15.47 19.58
C SER A 261 8.19 -16.82 19.73
N ALA A 262 6.90 -16.91 19.41
CA ALA A 262 6.20 -18.19 19.39
C ALA A 262 6.69 -19.13 18.28
N VAL A 263 7.11 -18.59 17.13
CA VAL A 263 7.73 -19.38 16.04
C VAL A 263 9.14 -19.82 16.46
N GLU A 264 9.96 -18.92 17.02
CA GLU A 264 11.30 -19.23 17.53
C GLU A 264 11.27 -20.37 18.55
N LEU A 265 10.30 -20.35 19.46
CA LEU A 265 10.14 -21.42 20.45
C LEU A 265 9.92 -22.77 19.77
N VAL A 266 9.05 -22.83 18.77
CA VAL A 266 8.77 -24.08 18.03
C VAL A 266 10.00 -24.54 17.25
N LEU A 267 10.78 -23.61 16.69
CA LEU A 267 12.02 -23.95 15.98
C LEU A 267 13.14 -24.44 16.90
N SER A 268 13.14 -23.96 18.14
CA SER A 268 14.14 -24.36 19.15
C SER A 268 13.81 -25.65 19.91
N GLU A 269 12.56 -26.12 19.82
CA GLU A 269 12.18 -27.41 20.40
C GLU A 269 12.88 -28.54 19.64
N PRO A 270 13.69 -29.39 20.32
CA PRO A 270 14.28 -30.54 19.66
C PRO A 270 13.16 -31.43 19.12
N ASP A 271 13.34 -31.92 17.91
CA ASP A 271 12.40 -32.82 17.23
C ASP A 271 12.18 -34.06 18.08
N GLU A 272 11.13 -34.07 18.91
CA GLU A 272 10.81 -35.23 19.78
C GLU A 272 10.48 -36.49 18.97
N SER A 273 10.40 -36.40 17.64
CA SER A 273 10.17 -37.53 16.76
C SER A 273 11.29 -38.58 16.79
N HIS A 274 12.46 -38.26 17.35
CA HIS A 274 13.57 -39.20 17.56
C HIS A 274 13.81 -39.62 19.01
N ILE A 275 13.00 -39.16 19.95
CA ILE A 275 12.93 -39.81 21.25
C ILE A 275 12.02 -41.04 21.07
N VAL A 276 12.49 -42.02 20.33
CA VAL A 276 12.04 -43.39 20.57
C VAL A 276 12.49 -43.69 21.99
N SER A 277 11.60 -43.44 22.95
CA SER A 277 11.80 -43.93 24.29
C SER A 277 11.76 -45.45 24.17
N GLU A 278 12.91 -46.09 24.02
CA GLU A 278 13.09 -47.52 24.24
C GLU A 278 12.88 -47.89 25.70
N THR A 279 12.24 -47.06 26.49
CA THR A 279 11.68 -47.46 27.77
C THR A 279 10.33 -48.14 27.54
N SER A 280 10.36 -49.27 26.84
CA SER A 280 9.31 -50.25 26.95
C SER A 280 9.34 -50.76 28.42
N PHE A 281 8.62 -50.07 29.28
CA PHE A 281 8.19 -50.63 30.55
C PHE A 281 7.24 -51.77 30.20
N ASN A 282 7.63 -53.02 30.47
CA ASN A 282 6.98 -54.28 30.17
C ASN A 282 7.36 -54.93 28.82
N ARG A 283 8.57 -55.43 28.72
CA ARG A 283 8.85 -56.52 27.79
C ARG A 283 8.16 -57.79 28.29
N PRO A 284 7.60 -58.60 27.39
CA PRO A 284 6.96 -59.88 27.80
C PRO A 284 7.85 -60.83 28.65
N ASP A 285 9.16 -60.58 28.61
CA ASP A 285 10.19 -61.41 29.31
C ASP A 285 10.70 -60.79 30.62
N ASP A 286 10.18 -59.61 31.02
CA ASP A 286 10.58 -59.00 32.30
C ASP A 286 10.04 -59.76 33.47
N LYS A 287 10.93 -60.49 34.21
CA LYS A 287 10.60 -61.16 35.43
C LYS A 287 10.30 -60.13 36.53
N ILE A 288 9.05 -60.03 36.94
CA ILE A 288 8.65 -59.27 38.12
C ILE A 288 9.13 -59.99 39.37
N TYR A 289 10.15 -59.47 40.01
CA TYR A 289 10.53 -59.91 41.38
C TYR A 289 9.66 -59.16 42.39
N LEU A 290 8.63 -59.78 42.92
CA LEU A 290 7.94 -59.35 44.14
C LEU A 290 8.81 -59.67 45.34
N ILE A 291 9.27 -58.66 46.08
CA ILE A 291 9.88 -58.75 47.41
C ILE A 291 8.80 -58.50 48.44
#